data_9faa1fa62059b42693e1d20a8e88c9ea
#
_entry.id   9faa1fa62059b42693e1d20a8e88c9ea
#
_cell.length_a   1.000
_cell.length_b   1.000
_cell.length_c   1.000
_cell.angle_alpha   90.00
_cell.angle_beta   90.00
_cell.angle_gamma   90.00
#
_symmetry.space_group_name_H-M   'P 1'
#
loop_
_entity.id
_entity.type
_entity.pdbx_description
1 polymer ?
#
loop_
_entity_poly.entity_id
_entity_poly.type
_entity_poly.pdbx_seq_one_letter_code
_entity_poly.pdbx_strand_id
1 'polypeptide(L)'
;HTQRLIESGKELGFDLPYSLEELEQATRDTVSAQGYPDAYVRPVAWRGSEMMGVSAQETSINVAIAVWEWPSYFSPEARMHGIRLKTSKWRRPDPQTAPVHAKAAGLYMICTLSKHEAEKNGYQDALMLDYRGYIAEATGANIFFVDEEGTIHTPIADCFLDVDRLLLDSGGR
;
A
#
# COMPACT_ATOMS: atom_id res chain seq x y z
N HIS A 1 -9.39 -0.49 -6.53
CA HIS A 1 -8.86 -0.99 -5.22
C HIS A 1 -9.41 -2.36 -4.85
N THR A 2 -10.68 -2.64 -5.05
CA THR A 2 -11.31 -3.96 -4.76
C THR A 2 -10.71 -5.05 -5.66
N GLN A 3 -10.54 -4.76 -6.95
CA GLN A 3 -9.86 -5.66 -7.88
C GLN A 3 -8.43 -6.00 -7.39
N ARG A 4 -7.68 -5.00 -6.90
CA ARG A 4 -6.33 -5.22 -6.34
C ARG A 4 -6.33 -6.11 -5.09
N LEU A 5 -7.38 -6.06 -4.26
CA LEU A 5 -7.51 -6.98 -3.11
C LEU A 5 -7.61 -8.43 -3.60
N ILE A 6 -8.44 -8.67 -4.63
CA ILE A 6 -8.62 -10.00 -5.24
C ILE A 6 -7.29 -10.48 -5.86
N GLU A 7 -6.63 -9.63 -6.63
CA GLU A 7 -5.35 -9.96 -7.27
C GLU A 7 -4.25 -10.22 -6.23
N SER A 8 -4.19 -9.43 -5.16
CA SER A 8 -3.25 -9.67 -4.06
C SER A 8 -3.51 -11.01 -3.36
N GLY A 9 -4.77 -11.42 -3.20
CA GLY A 9 -5.11 -12.76 -2.69
C GLY A 9 -4.57 -13.87 -3.58
N LYS A 10 -4.77 -13.77 -4.89
CA LYS A 10 -4.26 -14.74 -5.88
C LYS A 10 -2.73 -14.82 -5.87
N GLU A 11 -2.06 -13.68 -5.81
CA GLU A 11 -0.59 -13.61 -5.70
C GLU A 11 -0.08 -14.29 -4.41
N LEU A 12 -0.88 -14.24 -3.33
CA LEU A 12 -0.60 -14.91 -2.04
C LEU A 12 -1.13 -16.35 -1.98
N GLY A 13 -1.61 -16.89 -3.12
CA GLY A 13 -2.03 -18.28 -3.24
C GLY A 13 -3.40 -18.59 -2.63
N PHE A 14 -4.35 -17.65 -2.61
CA PHE A 14 -5.74 -17.91 -2.24
C PHE A 14 -6.74 -17.07 -3.03
N ASP A 15 -7.90 -17.63 -3.27
CA ASP A 15 -9.03 -16.93 -3.85
C ASP A 15 -9.93 -16.37 -2.75
N LEU A 16 -10.47 -15.17 -2.96
CA LEU A 16 -11.50 -14.61 -2.08
C LEU A 16 -12.85 -15.31 -2.35
N PRO A 17 -13.65 -15.61 -1.31
CA PRO A 17 -14.93 -16.31 -1.48
C PRO A 17 -16.08 -15.39 -1.95
N TYR A 18 -15.77 -14.19 -2.40
CA TYR A 18 -16.73 -13.17 -2.84
C TYR A 18 -16.33 -12.59 -4.19
N SER A 19 -17.30 -12.27 -5.02
CA SER A 19 -17.11 -11.59 -6.29
C SER A 19 -16.70 -10.13 -6.11
N LEU A 20 -16.23 -9.50 -7.18
CA LEU A 20 -15.91 -8.06 -7.20
C LEU A 20 -17.14 -7.23 -6.83
N GLU A 21 -18.29 -7.55 -7.41
CA GLU A 21 -19.56 -6.86 -7.22
C GLU A 21 -20.05 -6.95 -5.78
N GLU A 22 -19.95 -8.13 -5.16
CA GLU A 22 -20.32 -8.35 -3.76
C GLU A 22 -19.44 -7.52 -2.82
N LEU A 23 -18.12 -7.50 -3.04
CA LEU A 23 -17.19 -6.72 -2.24
C LEU A 23 -17.39 -5.21 -2.41
N GLU A 24 -17.69 -4.75 -3.60
CA GLU A 24 -17.99 -3.35 -3.86
C GLU A 24 -19.32 -2.93 -3.23
N GLN A 25 -20.35 -3.79 -3.29
CA GLN A 25 -21.63 -3.50 -2.65
C GLN A 25 -21.46 -3.48 -1.12
N ALA A 26 -20.79 -4.47 -0.53
CA ALA A 26 -20.52 -4.50 0.90
C ALA A 26 -19.72 -3.27 1.37
N THR A 27 -18.80 -2.77 0.54
CA THR A 27 -18.06 -1.54 0.82
C THR A 27 -18.98 -0.33 0.85
N ARG A 28 -19.86 -0.16 -0.14
CA ARG A 28 -20.86 0.93 -0.18
C ARG A 28 -21.79 0.88 1.03
N ASP A 29 -22.29 -0.30 1.37
CA ASP A 29 -23.20 -0.50 2.50
C ASP A 29 -22.51 -0.17 3.83
N THR A 30 -21.24 -0.57 4.00
CA THR A 30 -20.45 -0.26 5.20
C THR A 30 -20.22 1.24 5.35
N VAL A 31 -19.84 1.92 4.26
CA VAL A 31 -19.66 3.40 4.27
C VAL A 31 -20.97 4.09 4.61
N SER A 32 -22.08 3.69 3.98
CA SER A 32 -23.40 4.27 4.22
C SER A 32 -23.86 4.08 5.67
N ALA A 33 -23.61 2.91 6.25
CA ALA A 33 -23.99 2.60 7.64
C ALA A 33 -23.22 3.43 8.67
N GLN A 34 -21.98 3.87 8.36
CA GLN A 34 -21.19 4.71 9.26
C GLN A 34 -21.60 6.19 9.23
N GLY A 35 -22.21 6.67 8.14
CA GLY A 35 -22.70 8.04 8.03
C GLY A 35 -21.60 9.12 7.96
N TYR A 36 -20.34 8.77 7.71
CA TYR A 36 -19.26 9.75 7.53
C TYR A 36 -19.39 10.45 6.18
N PRO A 37 -19.20 11.77 6.12
CA PRO A 37 -19.19 12.52 4.86
C PRO A 37 -17.95 12.22 4.02
N ASP A 38 -16.84 11.84 4.67
CA ASP A 38 -15.59 11.36 4.09
C ASP A 38 -15.02 10.27 5.00
N ALA A 39 -14.49 9.21 4.40
CA ALA A 39 -14.05 8.06 5.17
C ALA A 39 -12.89 7.32 4.51
N TYR A 40 -12.00 6.82 5.35
CA TYR A 40 -11.02 5.84 4.94
C TYR A 40 -11.65 4.44 4.95
N VAL A 41 -11.49 3.71 3.85
CA VAL A 41 -11.99 2.34 3.69
C VAL A 41 -10.81 1.38 3.62
N ARG A 42 -10.82 0.37 4.48
CA ARG A 42 -9.81 -0.68 4.49
C ARG A 42 -10.43 -2.07 4.41
N PRO A 43 -10.56 -2.63 3.21
CA PRO A 43 -10.85 -4.05 3.07
C PRO A 43 -9.59 -4.86 3.39
N VAL A 44 -9.78 -5.99 4.07
CA VAL A 44 -8.72 -6.93 4.47
C VAL A 44 -9.20 -8.34 4.21
N ALA A 45 -8.33 -9.19 3.64
CA ALA A 45 -8.55 -10.61 3.49
C ALA A 45 -7.40 -11.38 4.18
N TRP A 46 -7.71 -12.47 4.87
CA TRP A 46 -6.71 -13.27 5.57
C TRP A 46 -7.12 -14.73 5.69
N ARG A 47 -6.13 -15.60 5.84
CA ARG A 47 -6.34 -17.01 6.11
C ARG A 47 -6.78 -17.23 7.56
N GLY A 48 -7.70 -18.18 7.78
CA GLY A 48 -8.10 -18.62 9.11
C GLY A 48 -6.99 -19.34 9.87
N SER A 49 -7.30 -19.75 11.09
CA SER A 49 -6.36 -20.35 12.05
C SER A 49 -6.55 -21.86 12.23
N GLU A 50 -7.20 -22.52 11.29
CA GLU A 50 -7.54 -23.94 11.38
C GLU A 50 -6.30 -24.85 11.24
N MET A 51 -5.22 -24.33 10.68
CA MET A 51 -3.96 -25.04 10.50
C MET A 51 -2.80 -24.29 11.13
N MET A 52 -1.88 -25.01 11.78
CA MET A 52 -0.71 -24.46 12.48
C MET A 52 0.62 -24.70 11.74
N GLY A 53 0.60 -25.15 10.51
CA GLY A 53 1.80 -25.41 9.71
C GLY A 53 2.07 -24.33 8.69
N VAL A 54 3.17 -24.47 7.94
CA VAL A 54 3.47 -23.62 6.78
C VAL A 54 2.42 -23.83 5.68
N SER A 55 1.95 -25.08 5.49
CA SER A 55 0.81 -25.35 4.62
C SER A 55 -0.46 -24.79 5.23
N ALA A 56 -1.17 -23.96 4.45
CA ALA A 56 -2.41 -23.31 4.87
C ALA A 56 -3.53 -23.51 3.82
N GLN A 57 -3.46 -24.61 3.06
CA GLN A 57 -4.34 -24.90 1.94
C GLN A 57 -5.81 -25.06 2.35
N GLU A 58 -6.05 -25.64 3.52
CA GLU A 58 -7.39 -25.97 4.02
C GLU A 58 -7.93 -24.94 5.03
N THR A 59 -7.29 -23.77 5.13
CA THR A 59 -7.79 -22.69 5.96
C THR A 59 -8.92 -21.94 5.26
N SER A 60 -9.91 -21.51 6.03
CA SER A 60 -10.94 -20.60 5.53
C SER A 60 -10.34 -19.24 5.17
N ILE A 61 -10.92 -18.57 4.17
CA ILE A 61 -10.55 -17.20 3.80
C ILE A 61 -11.58 -16.26 4.39
N ASN A 62 -11.11 -15.35 5.22
CA ASN A 62 -11.92 -14.35 5.89
C ASN A 62 -11.74 -13.00 5.20
N VAL A 63 -12.81 -12.20 5.17
CA VAL A 63 -12.79 -10.84 4.64
C VAL A 63 -13.48 -9.91 5.63
N ALA A 64 -12.90 -8.74 5.87
CA ALA A 64 -13.52 -7.67 6.62
C ALA A 64 -13.34 -6.34 5.90
N ILE A 65 -14.31 -5.44 6.05
CA ILE A 65 -14.26 -4.09 5.53
C ILE A 65 -14.40 -3.14 6.72
N ALA A 66 -13.33 -2.41 7.01
CA ALA A 66 -13.31 -1.40 8.05
C ALA A 66 -13.44 0.00 7.44
N VAL A 67 -14.24 0.84 8.09
CA VAL A 67 -14.48 2.24 7.67
C VAL A 67 -14.37 3.13 8.90
N TRP A 68 -13.62 4.24 8.78
CA TRP A 68 -13.51 5.24 9.84
C TRP A 68 -13.13 6.60 9.25
N GLU A 69 -13.38 7.64 10.02
CA GLU A 69 -12.94 8.98 9.68
C GLU A 69 -11.40 9.04 9.75
N TRP A 70 -10.76 9.57 8.72
CA TRP A 70 -9.31 9.68 8.66
C TRP A 70 -8.87 11.11 8.41
N PRO A 71 -8.11 11.71 9.35
CA PRO A 71 -7.52 13.02 9.12
C PRO A 71 -6.44 12.94 8.04
N SER A 72 -6.11 14.08 7.44
CA SER A 72 -4.99 14.15 6.51
C SER A 72 -3.67 13.65 7.14
N TYR A 73 -2.87 12.91 6.37
CA TYR A 73 -1.53 12.46 6.79
C TYR A 73 -0.59 13.59 7.22
N PHE A 74 -0.76 14.76 6.63
CA PHE A 74 0.09 15.92 6.87
C PHE A 74 -0.74 17.13 7.25
N SER A 75 -0.21 17.95 8.18
CA SER A 75 -0.79 19.23 8.51
C SER A 75 -0.82 20.17 7.29
N PRO A 76 -1.69 21.18 7.25
CA PRO A 76 -1.67 22.20 6.19
C PRO A 76 -0.29 22.84 5.98
N GLU A 77 0.46 23.06 7.05
CA GLU A 77 1.82 23.62 7.03
C GLU A 77 2.80 22.65 6.33
N ALA A 78 2.76 21.36 6.67
CA ALA A 78 3.60 20.34 6.01
C ALA A 78 3.29 20.21 4.52
N ARG A 79 2.03 20.42 4.11
CA ARG A 79 1.63 20.44 2.68
C ARG A 79 2.23 21.65 1.94
N MET A 80 2.37 22.79 2.61
CA MET A 80 2.91 24.01 2.00
C MET A 80 4.44 24.02 1.98
N HIS A 81 5.08 23.53 3.04
CA HIS A 81 6.54 23.62 3.22
C HIS A 81 7.27 22.32 2.86
N GLY A 82 6.52 21.26 2.54
CA GLY A 82 7.07 19.94 2.28
C GLY A 82 7.48 19.20 3.55
N ILE A 83 8.06 18.01 3.36
CA ILE A 83 8.53 17.11 4.42
C ILE A 83 9.98 16.71 4.15
N ARG A 84 10.67 16.31 5.21
CA ARG A 84 12.03 15.77 5.10
C ARG A 84 11.97 14.25 5.14
N LEU A 85 12.66 13.60 4.21
CA LEU A 85 12.79 12.16 4.14
C LEU A 85 14.17 11.72 4.60
N LYS A 86 14.23 10.63 5.39
CA LYS A 86 15.46 9.92 5.73
C LYS A 86 15.60 8.70 4.83
N THR A 87 16.72 8.52 4.16
CA THR A 87 16.97 7.27 3.44
C THR A 87 16.99 6.09 4.42
N SER A 88 16.14 5.09 4.15
CA SER A 88 16.03 3.88 4.95
C SER A 88 17.26 2.97 4.76
N LYS A 89 17.61 2.25 5.83
CA LYS A 89 18.54 1.12 5.73
C LYS A 89 17.89 -0.15 5.17
N TRP A 90 16.54 -0.26 5.30
CA TRP A 90 15.76 -1.35 4.74
C TRP A 90 15.48 -1.08 3.27
N ARG A 91 15.52 -2.13 2.45
CA ARG A 91 15.27 -2.04 1.01
C ARG A 91 14.01 -2.80 0.63
N ARG A 92 13.36 -2.36 -0.46
CA ARG A 92 12.30 -3.15 -1.07
C ARG A 92 12.90 -4.46 -1.59
N PRO A 93 12.24 -5.62 -1.34
CA PRO A 93 12.81 -6.93 -1.64
C PRO A 93 12.93 -7.18 -3.15
N ASP A 94 13.82 -8.08 -3.49
CA ASP A 94 13.87 -8.67 -4.82
C ASP A 94 12.57 -9.46 -5.09
N PRO A 95 11.96 -9.33 -6.29
CA PRO A 95 10.78 -10.09 -6.68
C PRO A 95 10.91 -11.61 -6.56
N GLN A 96 12.13 -12.14 -6.56
CA GLN A 96 12.40 -13.58 -6.34
C GLN A 96 12.40 -13.96 -4.85
N THR A 97 12.35 -13.00 -3.94
CA THR A 97 12.40 -13.23 -2.48
C THR A 97 11.08 -12.98 -1.78
N ALA A 98 10.14 -12.29 -2.42
CA ALA A 98 8.83 -11.97 -1.84
C ALA A 98 7.80 -11.67 -2.95
N PRO A 99 6.51 -11.87 -2.69
CA PRO A 99 5.42 -11.53 -3.63
C PRO A 99 5.18 -10.01 -3.65
N VAL A 100 6.11 -9.27 -4.28
CA VAL A 100 6.20 -7.79 -4.21
C VAL A 100 5.02 -7.07 -4.83
N HIS A 101 4.28 -7.72 -5.72
CA HIS A 101 3.10 -7.15 -6.38
C HIS A 101 1.80 -7.35 -5.59
N ALA A 102 1.84 -8.11 -4.48
CA ALA A 102 0.71 -8.20 -3.55
C ALA A 102 0.73 -7.04 -2.54
N LYS A 103 -0.45 -6.48 -2.23
CA LYS A 103 -0.61 -5.57 -1.08
C LYS A 103 -0.70 -6.38 0.22
N ALA A 104 0.40 -7.02 0.58
CA ALA A 104 0.49 -7.95 1.70
C ALA A 104 1.03 -7.28 2.97
N ALA A 105 0.41 -7.54 4.12
CA ALA A 105 0.82 -6.97 5.41
C ALA A 105 2.29 -7.30 5.76
N GLY A 106 2.76 -8.50 5.41
CA GLY A 106 4.15 -8.93 5.63
C GLY A 106 5.20 -8.06 4.94
N LEU A 107 4.86 -7.37 3.85
CA LEU A 107 5.77 -6.46 3.16
C LEU A 107 5.85 -5.06 3.81
N TYR A 108 4.93 -4.75 4.74
CA TYR A 108 4.89 -3.45 5.40
C TYR A 108 5.75 -3.37 6.66
N MET A 109 6.27 -4.47 7.19
CA MET A 109 7.13 -4.42 8.37
C MET A 109 8.39 -3.57 8.15
N ILE A 110 9.04 -3.68 6.98
CA ILE A 110 10.20 -2.84 6.64
C ILE A 110 9.82 -1.37 6.47
N CYS A 111 8.63 -1.07 5.96
CA CYS A 111 8.09 0.29 5.87
C CYS A 111 7.87 0.87 7.27
N THR A 112 7.22 0.11 8.16
CA THR A 112 6.98 0.51 9.55
C THR A 112 8.29 0.78 10.29
N LEU A 113 9.28 -0.11 10.20
CA LEU A 113 10.59 0.06 10.82
C LEU A 113 11.33 1.28 10.27
N SER A 114 11.23 1.53 8.96
CA SER A 114 11.83 2.70 8.31
C SER A 114 11.17 4.01 8.77
N LYS A 115 9.84 4.01 8.85
CA LYS A 115 9.06 5.15 9.33
C LYS A 115 9.42 5.51 10.76
N HIS A 116 9.41 4.53 11.67
CA HIS A 116 9.77 4.73 13.07
C HIS A 116 11.20 5.25 13.23
N GLU A 117 12.15 4.74 12.45
CA GLU A 117 13.53 5.22 12.48
C GLU A 117 13.62 6.67 11.97
N ALA A 118 12.91 7.02 10.90
CA ALA A 118 12.87 8.36 10.38
C ALA A 118 12.30 9.35 11.41
N GLU A 119 11.15 9.04 12.01
CA GLU A 119 10.50 9.86 13.05
C GLU A 119 11.38 10.06 14.28
N LYS A 120 12.04 9.00 14.75
CA LYS A 120 12.98 9.05 15.86
C LYS A 120 14.17 10.00 15.59
N ASN A 121 14.52 10.22 14.33
CA ASN A 121 15.57 11.12 13.89
C ASN A 121 15.04 12.50 13.43
N GLY A 122 13.77 12.82 13.68
CA GLY A 122 13.17 14.12 13.37
C GLY A 122 12.79 14.31 11.90
N TYR A 123 12.65 13.23 11.14
CA TYR A 123 12.13 13.24 9.77
C TYR A 123 10.65 12.84 9.74
N GLN A 124 9.92 13.28 8.74
CA GLN A 124 8.49 12.99 8.62
C GLN A 124 8.21 11.64 7.98
N ASP A 125 9.12 11.13 7.11
CA ASP A 125 8.99 9.82 6.49
C ASP A 125 10.36 9.30 6.04
N ALA A 126 10.39 8.09 5.46
CA ALA A 126 11.60 7.51 4.92
C ALA A 126 11.51 7.30 3.40
N LEU A 127 12.65 7.52 2.74
CA LEU A 127 12.89 7.13 1.35
C LEU A 127 13.37 5.70 1.31
N MET A 128 12.64 4.83 0.62
CA MET A 128 12.99 3.42 0.43
C MET A 128 13.76 3.27 -0.88
N LEU A 129 14.87 2.54 -0.82
CA LEU A 129 15.57 2.06 -2.00
C LEU A 129 15.12 0.63 -2.32
N ASP A 130 15.27 0.21 -3.56
CA ASP A 130 15.11 -1.18 -3.97
C ASP A 130 16.34 -2.03 -3.59
N TYR A 131 16.26 -3.33 -3.81
CA TYR A 131 17.35 -4.28 -3.51
C TYR A 131 18.64 -3.96 -4.28
N ARG A 132 18.54 -3.30 -5.45
CA ARG A 132 19.68 -2.84 -6.28
C ARG A 132 20.29 -1.54 -5.78
N GLY A 133 19.56 -0.76 -4.98
CA GLY A 133 19.96 0.54 -4.46
C GLY A 133 19.39 1.73 -5.21
N TYR A 134 18.47 1.52 -6.15
CA TYR A 134 17.75 2.59 -6.82
C TYR A 134 16.60 3.10 -5.94
N ILE A 135 16.20 4.34 -6.17
CA ILE A 135 15.02 4.92 -5.51
C ILE A 135 13.79 4.12 -5.92
N ALA A 136 12.98 3.71 -4.92
CA ALA A 136 11.75 2.97 -5.11
C ALA A 136 10.52 3.82 -4.78
N GLU A 137 10.27 4.06 -3.52
CA GLU A 137 9.08 4.75 -3.02
C GLU A 137 9.33 5.32 -1.62
N ALA A 138 8.36 6.02 -1.02
CA ALA A 138 8.34 6.29 0.41
C ALA A 138 7.71 5.11 1.17
N THR A 139 7.57 5.19 2.51
CA THR A 139 7.04 4.06 3.29
C THR A 139 5.58 3.73 3.00
N GLY A 140 4.81 4.67 2.50
CA GLY A 140 3.39 4.50 2.16
C GLY A 140 2.92 5.41 1.02
N ALA A 141 3.84 5.94 0.19
CA ALA A 141 3.53 6.84 -0.91
C ALA A 141 4.49 6.66 -2.09
N ASN A 142 3.98 6.86 -3.30
CA ASN A 142 4.79 6.94 -4.51
C ASN A 142 5.69 8.18 -4.50
N ILE A 143 6.77 8.14 -5.26
CA ILE A 143 7.70 9.26 -5.44
C ILE A 143 7.71 9.68 -6.91
N PHE A 144 7.70 10.99 -7.10
CA PHE A 144 7.85 11.63 -8.40
C PHE A 144 8.91 12.72 -8.28
N PHE A 145 9.70 12.86 -9.32
CA PHE A 145 10.72 13.90 -9.45
C PHE A 145 10.39 14.76 -10.65
N VAL A 146 10.58 16.06 -10.54
CA VAL A 146 10.47 16.98 -11.67
C VAL A 146 11.88 17.46 -11.97
N ASP A 147 12.34 17.27 -13.20
CA ASP A 147 13.64 17.77 -13.67
C ASP A 147 13.60 19.26 -14.02
N GLU A 148 14.75 19.81 -14.40
CA GLU A 148 14.88 21.23 -14.79
C GLU A 148 14.07 21.59 -16.04
N GLU A 149 13.75 20.62 -16.88
CA GLU A 149 12.95 20.76 -18.11
C GLU A 149 11.45 20.61 -17.84
N GLY A 150 11.05 20.30 -16.59
CA GLY A 150 9.67 20.11 -16.18
C GLY A 150 9.12 18.70 -16.44
N THR A 151 9.97 17.75 -16.81
CA THR A 151 9.57 16.35 -17.01
C THR A 151 9.38 15.64 -15.67
N ILE A 152 8.29 14.89 -15.55
CA ILE A 152 8.00 14.11 -14.34
C ILE A 152 8.55 12.70 -14.49
N HIS A 153 9.40 12.31 -13.57
CA HIS A 153 9.99 10.97 -13.47
C HIS A 153 9.46 10.24 -12.26
N THR A 154 9.24 8.93 -12.39
CA THR A 154 8.89 8.05 -11.26
C THR A 154 9.65 6.73 -11.40
N PRO A 155 10.06 6.10 -10.29
CA PRO A 155 10.75 4.81 -10.34
C PRO A 155 9.88 3.72 -10.97
N ILE A 156 10.49 2.75 -11.63
CA ILE A 156 9.78 1.58 -12.20
C ILE A 156 9.32 0.69 -11.05
N ALA A 157 8.02 0.32 -11.04
CA ALA A 157 7.42 -0.52 -10.01
C ALA A 157 7.65 -2.02 -10.29
N ASP A 158 8.90 -2.45 -10.39
CA ASP A 158 9.29 -3.83 -10.66
C ASP A 158 9.59 -4.65 -9.38
N CYS A 159 9.72 -4.00 -8.24
CA CYS A 159 9.99 -4.62 -6.94
C CYS A 159 9.09 -4.11 -5.79
N PHE A 160 8.02 -3.45 -6.13
CA PHE A 160 6.97 -3.00 -5.21
C PHE A 160 5.64 -2.86 -5.98
N LEU A 161 4.54 -2.79 -5.25
CA LEU A 161 3.21 -2.70 -5.84
C LEU A 161 3.01 -1.35 -6.54
N ASP A 162 2.66 -1.37 -7.81
CA ASP A 162 2.27 -0.18 -8.54
C ASP A 162 0.87 0.28 -8.13
N VAL A 163 0.81 1.25 -7.25
CA VAL A 163 -0.46 1.77 -6.71
C VAL A 163 -0.73 3.15 -7.29
N ASP A 164 -1.87 3.28 -7.98
CA ASP A 164 -2.44 4.56 -8.43
C ASP A 164 -1.57 5.39 -9.42
N ARG A 165 -0.46 4.85 -9.93
CA ARG A 165 0.36 5.52 -10.98
C ARG A 165 -0.38 5.61 -12.31
N LEU A 166 -1.18 4.60 -12.63
CA LEU A 166 -1.98 4.54 -13.85
C LEU A 166 -3.00 5.69 -13.97
N LEU A 167 -3.36 6.34 -12.87
CA LEU A 167 -4.27 7.48 -12.88
C LEU A 167 -3.62 8.76 -13.45
N LEU A 168 -2.29 8.85 -13.48
CA LEU A 168 -1.56 9.98 -14.07
C LEU A 168 -1.42 9.84 -15.58
N ASP A 169 -1.34 8.61 -16.10
CA ASP A 169 -1.23 8.35 -17.53
C ASP A 169 -2.55 8.61 -18.29
N SER A 170 -3.69 8.58 -17.61
CA SER A 170 -5.01 8.83 -18.21
C SER A 170 -5.41 10.32 -18.28
N GLY A 171 -4.62 11.22 -17.70
CA GLY A 171 -4.85 12.67 -17.64
C GLY A 171 -3.97 13.54 -18.52
N GLY A 172 -3.02 12.97 -19.22
CA GLY A 172 -2.07 13.68 -20.09
C GLY A 172 -2.67 13.99 -21.46
N ARG A 173 -3.45 15.04 -21.57
CA ARG A 173 -3.62 15.86 -22.78
C ARG A 173 -3.70 17.31 -22.42
#